data_230e5a97a564baebaa00fa8e045bc908
#
_entry.id   230e5a97a564baebaa00fa8e045bc908
#
_cell.length_a   1.000
_cell.length_b   1.000
_cell.length_c   1.000
_cell.angle_alpha   90.00
_cell.angle_beta   90.00
_cell.angle_gamma   90.00
#
_symmetry.space_group_name_H-M   'P 1'
#
loop_
_entity.id
_entity.type
_entity.pdbx_description
1 polymer ?
#
loop_
_entity_poly.entity_id
_entity_poly.type
_entity_poly.pdbx_seq_one_letter_code
_entity_poly.pdbx_strand_id
1 'polypeptide(L)'
;MPRFVSLSRAAKLVGLSRGALQKRVHDRELESFEGQVSLDDIERIFPDAEIEDNHIIEDLEKIIEQALKKAHGAKLAKLLAPDPYTLAARLQTITKDHARSQAMTNDFIQLFSELKNKINKLASTSSQPHLFEDLTNWLDESVTEIQSPKLIEKPLLEKDTVLRVMAAQVHLKNTGHEFFIEGNNSILEAGLSAGLALNYGCSNGNCGKCKAKLLSGEIKKIKAHDYTFSESEKAQNYFLCCSNTAITEVEIEADEAGSEKDIPQQKITAKVKKVDKLSDDVLVLNLKTPRTNRLRFLAGQNVVLSHADLPPLELPIASCPCDDMNVQFHIQKDSSNKFTQYISNELSNSDSITVEGPTGSFILDENSNNAIIFIAFDTGFAPIKSLIEHAVTLEHAEFIHLYWIHAGEQPYMHNQCRAWEDALDNFTYQHQEYDLSDNEPLNGKFDVLLKQYSDLSGKDIYVCGTEKMAKKSQQVLLDQNANSDCIKLQAL
;
A
#
# COMPACT_ATOMS: atom_id res chain seq x y z
N MET A 1 19.14 17.47 -16.60
CA MET A 1 18.98 16.00 -16.50
C MET A 1 17.51 15.72 -16.25
N PRO A 2 16.89 14.80 -16.95
CA PRO A 2 15.52 14.44 -16.66
C PRO A 2 15.41 14.04 -15.19
N ARG A 3 14.46 14.61 -14.47
CA ARG A 3 14.20 14.27 -13.08
C ARG A 3 13.21 13.13 -13.06
N PHE A 4 13.62 12.02 -12.50
CA PHE A 4 12.78 10.85 -12.33
C PHE A 4 12.14 10.86 -10.94
N VAL A 5 10.86 10.56 -10.87
CA VAL A 5 10.10 10.35 -9.63
C VAL A 5 9.41 9.01 -9.70
N SER A 6 9.22 8.36 -8.56
CA SER A 6 8.47 7.09 -8.52
C SER A 6 7.03 7.27 -8.98
N LEU A 7 6.44 6.22 -9.51
CA LEU A 7 5.03 6.21 -9.95
C LEU A 7 4.08 6.67 -8.84
N SER A 8 4.30 6.22 -7.60
CA SER A 8 3.47 6.62 -6.45
C SER A 8 3.57 8.12 -6.15
N ARG A 9 4.77 8.68 -6.30
CA ARG A 9 5.01 10.11 -6.08
C ARG A 9 4.46 10.94 -7.23
N ALA A 10 4.66 10.48 -8.47
CA ALA A 10 4.09 11.08 -9.66
C ALA A 10 2.56 11.13 -9.60
N ALA A 11 1.92 10.03 -9.19
CA ALA A 11 0.48 9.96 -9.00
C ALA A 11 -0.03 10.99 -7.98
N LYS A 12 0.65 11.13 -6.85
CA LYS A 12 0.33 12.16 -5.84
C LYS A 12 0.50 13.58 -6.37
N LEU A 13 1.54 13.83 -7.20
CA LEU A 13 1.79 15.15 -7.79
C LEU A 13 0.69 15.57 -8.77
N VAL A 14 0.15 14.62 -9.54
CA VAL A 14 -0.91 14.90 -10.54
C VAL A 14 -2.33 14.66 -10.01
N GLY A 15 -2.49 14.23 -8.75
CA GLY A 15 -3.78 13.98 -8.13
C GLY A 15 -4.51 12.74 -8.66
N LEU A 16 -3.77 11.76 -9.21
CA LEU A 16 -4.31 10.51 -9.71
C LEU A 16 -3.99 9.34 -8.76
N SER A 17 -4.73 8.23 -8.89
CA SER A 17 -4.34 6.98 -8.25
C SER A 17 -3.08 6.41 -8.93
N ARG A 18 -2.26 5.66 -8.18
CA ARG A 18 -1.09 4.95 -8.73
C ARG A 18 -1.50 4.02 -9.87
N GLY A 19 -2.62 3.29 -9.71
CA GLY A 19 -3.13 2.38 -10.74
C GLY A 19 -3.48 3.09 -12.05
N ALA A 20 -4.08 4.29 -11.98
CA ALA A 20 -4.38 5.09 -13.17
C ALA A 20 -3.09 5.52 -13.90
N LEU A 21 -2.03 5.86 -13.16
CA LEU A 21 -0.75 6.22 -13.76
C LEU A 21 -0.03 4.98 -14.31
N GLN A 22 -0.11 3.85 -13.61
CA GLN A 22 0.49 2.58 -14.03
C GLN A 22 -0.17 2.04 -15.31
N LYS A 23 -1.48 2.25 -15.49
CA LYS A 23 -2.17 1.95 -16.75
C LYS A 23 -1.60 2.73 -17.92
N ARG A 24 -1.34 4.03 -17.76
CA ARG A 24 -0.74 4.87 -18.81
C ARG A 24 0.69 4.45 -19.16
N VAL A 25 1.44 3.94 -18.17
CA VAL A 25 2.75 3.30 -18.42
C VAL A 25 2.58 2.01 -19.22
N HIS A 26 1.59 1.19 -18.86
CA HIS A 26 1.28 -0.04 -19.60
C HIS A 26 0.84 0.24 -21.04
N ASP A 27 0.01 1.26 -21.26
CA ASP A 27 -0.47 1.71 -22.56
C ASP A 27 0.61 2.47 -23.37
N ARG A 28 1.84 2.59 -22.84
CA ARG A 28 3.00 3.29 -23.42
C ARG A 28 2.77 4.78 -23.66
N GLU A 29 1.81 5.37 -22.97
CA GLU A 29 1.60 6.82 -22.98
C GLU A 29 2.62 7.55 -22.11
N LEU A 30 3.14 6.88 -21.07
CA LEU A 30 4.14 7.38 -20.16
C LEU A 30 5.33 6.41 -20.15
N GLU A 31 6.54 6.91 -20.37
CA GLU A 31 7.74 6.08 -20.29
C GLU A 31 8.18 5.94 -18.83
N SER A 32 8.40 4.70 -18.38
CA SER A 32 8.97 4.44 -17.07
C SER A 32 10.30 3.70 -17.21
N PHE A 33 11.27 4.10 -16.40
CA PHE A 33 12.56 3.43 -16.28
C PHE A 33 12.76 3.04 -14.82
N GLU A 34 12.90 1.75 -14.56
CA GLU A 34 13.06 1.19 -13.19
C GLU A 34 11.96 1.63 -12.19
N GLY A 35 10.71 1.71 -12.63
CA GLY A 35 9.59 2.13 -11.77
C GLY A 35 9.53 3.64 -11.50
N GLN A 36 10.35 4.41 -12.18
CA GLN A 36 10.36 5.87 -12.13
C GLN A 36 9.89 6.47 -13.45
N VAL A 37 9.27 7.64 -13.39
CA VAL A 37 8.79 8.39 -14.54
C VAL A 37 9.42 9.76 -14.56
N SER A 38 9.67 10.30 -15.76
CA SER A 38 10.21 11.64 -15.92
C SER A 38 9.15 12.69 -15.59
N LEU A 39 9.52 13.72 -14.83
CA LEU A 39 8.65 14.87 -14.58
C LEU A 39 8.28 15.58 -15.89
N ASP A 40 9.20 15.66 -16.85
CA ASP A 40 8.96 16.26 -18.17
C ASP A 40 7.88 15.51 -18.95
N ASP A 41 7.84 14.17 -18.82
CA ASP A 41 6.80 13.34 -19.45
C ASP A 41 5.44 13.51 -18.75
N ILE A 42 5.44 13.68 -17.43
CA ILE A 42 4.22 13.95 -16.67
C ILE A 42 3.60 15.28 -17.10
N GLU A 43 4.38 16.34 -17.22
CA GLU A 43 3.90 17.63 -17.70
C GLU A 43 3.34 17.57 -19.12
N ARG A 44 4.01 16.81 -19.98
CA ARG A 44 3.57 16.64 -21.39
C ARG A 44 2.22 15.91 -21.48
N ILE A 45 1.97 14.95 -20.63
CA ILE A 45 0.78 14.07 -20.69
C ILE A 45 -0.40 14.66 -19.93
N PHE A 46 -0.16 15.48 -18.92
CA PHE A 46 -1.18 16.12 -18.10
C PHE A 46 -1.13 17.66 -18.19
N PRO A 47 -1.23 18.27 -19.40
CA PRO A 47 -1.15 19.72 -19.56
C PRO A 47 -2.34 20.46 -18.94
N ASP A 48 -3.49 19.77 -18.77
CA ASP A 48 -4.72 20.30 -18.18
C ASP A 48 -4.88 19.91 -16.70
N ALA A 49 -3.96 19.17 -16.11
CA ALA A 49 -3.90 19.03 -14.69
C ALA A 49 -3.61 20.43 -14.14
N GLU A 50 -4.68 21.16 -13.81
CA GLU A 50 -4.59 22.42 -13.07
C GLU A 50 -3.87 22.08 -11.76
N ILE A 51 -2.55 22.16 -11.83
CA ILE A 51 -1.67 22.13 -10.68
C ILE A 51 -1.81 23.52 -10.07
N GLU A 52 -3.04 23.81 -9.59
CA GLU A 52 -3.32 25.06 -8.91
C GLU A 52 -2.50 25.12 -7.63
N ASP A 53 -1.57 26.05 -7.65
CA ASP A 53 -0.48 26.24 -6.68
C ASP A 53 -0.91 26.43 -5.22
N ASN A 54 -2.17 26.70 -4.96
CA ASN A 54 -2.65 27.00 -3.61
C ASN A 54 -3.46 25.86 -2.98
N HIS A 55 -4.10 25.01 -3.78
CA HIS A 55 -5.03 24.02 -3.23
C HIS A 55 -4.38 22.91 -2.41
N ILE A 56 -3.17 22.49 -2.71
CA ILE A 56 -2.53 21.38 -1.94
C ILE A 56 -2.01 21.89 -0.60
N ILE A 57 -1.46 23.07 -0.52
CA ILE A 57 -1.07 23.68 0.77
C ILE A 57 -2.33 23.97 1.56
N GLU A 58 -3.36 24.54 0.94
CA GLU A 58 -4.67 24.76 1.56
C GLU A 58 -5.39 23.47 1.90
N ASP A 59 -5.30 22.42 1.08
CA ASP A 59 -5.92 21.12 1.37
C ASP A 59 -5.11 20.32 2.38
N LEU A 60 -3.78 20.40 2.38
CA LEU A 60 -2.95 19.92 3.49
C LEU A 60 -3.24 20.70 4.78
N GLU A 61 -3.36 22.00 4.73
CA GLU A 61 -3.77 22.82 5.88
C GLU A 61 -5.20 22.48 6.32
N LYS A 62 -6.15 22.28 5.40
CA LYS A 62 -7.53 21.82 5.70
C LYS A 62 -7.56 20.41 6.25
N ILE A 63 -6.77 19.48 5.69
CA ILE A 63 -6.65 18.10 6.20
C ILE A 63 -6.01 18.11 7.58
N ILE A 64 -4.92 18.86 7.76
CA ILE A 64 -4.28 19.06 9.07
C ILE A 64 -5.22 19.74 10.04
N GLU A 65 -5.94 20.79 9.64
CA GLU A 65 -6.90 21.49 10.47
C GLU A 65 -8.13 20.65 10.79
N GLN A 66 -8.65 19.86 9.84
CA GLN A 66 -9.74 18.91 10.06
C GLN A 66 -9.30 17.73 10.93
N ALA A 67 -8.10 17.22 10.73
CA ALA A 67 -7.51 16.20 11.58
C ALA A 67 -7.24 16.74 13.00
N LEU A 68 -6.77 17.98 13.13
CA LEU A 68 -6.60 18.68 14.40
C LEU A 68 -7.96 18.98 15.10
N LYS A 69 -8.99 19.31 14.33
CA LYS A 69 -10.36 19.52 14.86
C LYS A 69 -11.04 18.20 15.25
N LYS A 70 -10.79 17.10 14.53
CA LYS A 70 -11.33 15.76 14.86
C LYS A 70 -10.57 15.06 15.98
N ALA A 71 -9.30 15.35 16.14
CA ALA A 71 -8.48 14.83 17.22
C ALA A 71 -8.52 15.78 18.40
N HIS A 72 -8.99 15.29 19.52
CA HIS A 72 -8.91 16.00 20.80
C HIS A 72 -7.42 16.33 21.12
N GLY A 73 -6.98 17.52 20.67
CA GLY A 73 -5.75 18.15 21.07
C GLY A 73 -4.44 17.55 20.51
N ALA A 74 -3.36 18.21 20.81
CA ALA A 74 -1.95 18.05 20.45
C ALA A 74 -1.34 16.65 20.16
N LYS A 75 -2.06 15.54 20.34
CA LYS A 75 -1.58 14.18 20.11
C LYS A 75 -1.50 13.79 18.63
N LEU A 76 -2.42 14.25 17.78
CA LEU A 76 -2.44 13.84 16.37
C LEU A 76 -1.49 14.67 15.51
N ALA A 77 -1.36 15.96 15.79
CA ALA A 77 -0.34 16.79 15.13
C ALA A 77 1.10 16.25 15.39
N LYS A 78 1.29 15.62 16.56
CA LYS A 78 2.54 14.94 16.93
C LYS A 78 2.76 13.60 16.19
N LEU A 79 1.71 13.01 15.64
CA LEU A 79 1.78 11.74 14.88
C LEU A 79 2.00 11.98 13.38
N LEU A 80 1.50 13.09 12.82
CA LEU A 80 1.56 13.39 11.39
C LEU A 80 2.82 14.15 10.96
N ALA A 81 3.44 14.91 11.85
CA ALA A 81 4.69 15.60 11.53
C ALA A 81 5.91 14.79 12.00
N PRO A 82 6.98 14.72 11.19
CA PRO A 82 8.24 14.15 11.64
C PRO A 82 8.74 14.87 12.90
N ASP A 83 9.47 14.16 13.77
CA ASP A 83 10.09 14.82 14.92
C ASP A 83 11.08 15.90 14.45
N PRO A 84 11.32 16.95 15.26
CA PRO A 84 12.17 18.07 14.85
C PRO A 84 13.56 17.67 14.40
N TYR A 85 14.12 16.58 14.95
CA TYR A 85 15.46 16.09 14.55
C TYR A 85 15.43 15.40 13.20
N THR A 86 14.38 14.61 12.91
CA THR A 86 14.17 13.97 11.59
C THR A 86 13.93 15.05 10.54
N LEU A 87 13.09 16.05 10.86
CA LEU A 87 12.83 17.19 9.97
C LEU A 87 14.10 17.97 9.68
N ALA A 88 14.88 18.29 10.71
CA ALA A 88 16.17 18.98 10.56
C ALA A 88 17.16 18.17 9.71
N ALA A 89 17.23 16.85 9.90
CA ALA A 89 18.10 15.98 9.11
C ALA A 89 17.67 15.93 7.64
N ARG A 90 16.37 15.82 7.35
CA ARG A 90 15.83 15.88 5.97
C ARG A 90 16.12 17.21 5.29
N LEU A 91 15.88 18.33 6.01
CA LEU A 91 16.19 19.68 5.51
C LEU A 91 17.69 19.83 5.23
N GLN A 92 18.54 19.33 6.13
CA GLN A 92 20.00 19.38 5.93
C GLN A 92 20.43 18.59 4.69
N THR A 93 19.84 17.44 4.44
CA THR A 93 20.14 16.63 3.25
C THR A 93 19.68 17.34 1.98
N ILE A 94 18.44 17.86 1.94
CA ILE A 94 17.93 18.63 0.82
C ILE A 94 18.82 19.85 0.53
N THR A 95 19.27 20.53 1.58
CA THR A 95 20.19 21.69 1.46
C THR A 95 21.54 21.27 0.87
N LYS A 96 22.10 20.13 1.30
CA LYS A 96 23.35 19.58 0.73
C LYS A 96 23.17 19.21 -0.75
N ASP A 97 22.06 18.52 -1.09
CA ASP A 97 21.76 18.14 -2.48
C ASP A 97 21.61 19.37 -3.36
N HIS A 98 20.92 20.40 -2.88
CA HIS A 98 20.78 21.66 -3.56
C HIS A 98 22.14 22.35 -3.79
N ALA A 99 22.96 22.43 -2.75
CA ALA A 99 24.31 22.99 -2.85
C ALA A 99 25.19 22.22 -3.86
N ARG A 100 25.10 20.89 -3.84
CA ARG A 100 25.80 20.02 -4.80
C ARG A 100 25.32 20.27 -6.25
N SER A 101 24.00 20.35 -6.45
CA SER A 101 23.42 20.65 -7.75
C SER A 101 23.85 22.01 -8.26
N GLN A 102 23.87 23.03 -7.39
CA GLN A 102 24.37 24.37 -7.75
C GLN A 102 25.86 24.34 -8.13
N ALA A 103 26.69 23.62 -7.38
CA ALA A 103 28.10 23.47 -7.68
C ALA A 103 28.30 22.81 -9.06
N MET A 104 27.61 21.71 -9.36
CA MET A 104 27.64 21.08 -10.67
C MET A 104 27.19 22.02 -11.81
N THR A 105 26.13 22.79 -11.57
CA THR A 105 25.66 23.79 -12.55
C THR A 105 26.74 24.83 -12.82
N ASN A 106 27.42 25.33 -11.79
CA ASN A 106 28.51 26.29 -11.95
C ASN A 106 29.71 25.68 -12.71
N ASP A 107 30.05 24.41 -12.42
CA ASP A 107 31.11 23.70 -13.12
C ASP A 107 30.79 23.54 -14.63
N PHE A 108 29.52 23.23 -14.95
CA PHE A 108 29.07 23.21 -16.37
C PHE A 108 29.16 24.56 -17.03
N ILE A 109 28.73 25.65 -16.38
CA ILE A 109 28.82 27.02 -16.92
C ILE A 109 30.29 27.37 -17.16
N GLN A 110 31.19 27.03 -16.26
CA GLN A 110 32.62 27.24 -16.45
C GLN A 110 33.15 26.45 -17.66
N LEU A 111 32.79 25.16 -17.78
CA LEU A 111 33.16 24.32 -18.90
C LEU A 111 32.69 24.91 -20.26
N PHE A 112 31.46 25.39 -20.31
CA PHE A 112 30.93 26.06 -21.50
C PHE A 112 31.71 27.34 -21.83
N SER A 113 32.08 28.13 -20.83
CA SER A 113 32.92 29.31 -21.01
C SER A 113 34.30 28.97 -21.58
N GLU A 114 34.91 27.91 -21.07
CA GLU A 114 36.21 27.42 -21.60
C GLU A 114 36.08 26.89 -23.03
N LEU A 115 35.00 26.15 -23.33
CA LEU A 115 34.71 25.68 -24.70
C LEU A 115 34.56 26.84 -25.66
N LYS A 116 33.79 27.87 -25.31
CA LYS A 116 33.61 29.10 -26.09
C LYS A 116 34.94 29.79 -26.36
N ASN A 117 35.80 29.91 -25.36
CA ASN A 117 37.12 30.46 -25.49
C ASN A 117 38.01 29.63 -26.45
N LYS A 118 37.92 28.32 -26.45
CA LYS A 118 38.62 27.45 -27.40
C LYS A 118 38.10 27.59 -28.81
N ILE A 119 36.77 27.67 -28.99
CA ILE A 119 36.13 27.92 -30.30
C ILE A 119 36.62 29.25 -30.89
N ASN A 120 36.60 30.32 -30.11
CA ASN A 120 37.06 31.64 -30.54
C ASN A 120 38.55 31.66 -30.93
N LYS A 121 39.40 30.91 -30.22
CA LYS A 121 40.81 30.73 -30.60
C LYS A 121 40.98 29.99 -31.92
N LEU A 122 40.15 28.95 -32.16
CA LEU A 122 40.17 28.24 -33.44
C LEU A 122 39.63 29.11 -34.59
N ALA A 123 38.62 29.90 -34.33
CA ALA A 123 38.07 30.88 -35.31
C ALA A 123 39.14 31.83 -35.79
N SER A 124 39.99 32.34 -34.89
CA SER A 124 41.06 33.31 -35.26
C SER A 124 42.20 32.68 -36.09
N THR A 125 42.32 31.38 -36.17
CA THR A 125 43.35 30.64 -36.93
C THR A 125 42.79 29.91 -38.15
N SER A 126 41.47 29.92 -38.35
CA SER A 126 40.78 29.19 -39.41
C SER A 126 40.61 30.03 -40.67
N SER A 127 40.57 29.36 -41.82
CA SER A 127 40.21 29.97 -43.12
C SER A 127 38.69 30.18 -43.32
N GLN A 128 37.87 29.69 -42.38
CA GLN A 128 36.39 29.78 -42.40
C GLN A 128 35.84 30.28 -41.05
N PRO A 129 36.04 31.54 -40.68
CA PRO A 129 35.63 32.06 -39.36
C PRO A 129 34.11 32.04 -39.12
N HIS A 130 33.28 32.19 -40.18
CA HIS A 130 31.82 32.23 -40.05
C HIS A 130 31.21 30.98 -39.41
N LEU A 131 31.74 29.77 -39.65
CA LEU A 131 31.26 28.54 -39.06
C LEU A 131 31.44 28.55 -37.53
N PHE A 132 32.48 29.17 -37.03
CA PHE A 132 32.75 29.29 -35.60
C PHE A 132 31.90 30.35 -34.92
N GLU A 133 31.58 31.43 -35.64
CA GLU A 133 30.66 32.47 -35.18
C GLU A 133 29.24 31.90 -35.01
N ASP A 134 28.73 31.15 -36.00
CA ASP A 134 27.42 30.49 -35.93
C ASP A 134 27.36 29.51 -34.73
N LEU A 135 28.41 28.72 -34.51
CA LEU A 135 28.50 27.79 -33.40
C LEU A 135 28.52 28.51 -32.04
N THR A 136 29.22 29.66 -31.96
CA THR A 136 29.28 30.44 -30.71
C THR A 136 27.93 31.09 -30.41
N ASN A 137 27.24 31.62 -31.42
CA ASN A 137 25.90 32.19 -31.25
C ASN A 137 24.88 31.14 -30.82
N TRP A 138 24.89 29.97 -31.46
CA TRP A 138 24.03 28.85 -31.06
C TRP A 138 24.29 28.44 -29.63
N LEU A 139 25.54 28.36 -29.16
CA LEU A 139 25.92 28.02 -27.80
C LEU A 139 25.39 29.06 -26.79
N ASP A 140 25.51 30.35 -27.11
CA ASP A 140 25.01 31.45 -26.28
C ASP A 140 23.48 31.42 -26.14
N GLU A 141 22.79 31.23 -27.28
CA GLU A 141 21.32 31.08 -27.27
C GLU A 141 20.87 29.86 -26.44
N SER A 142 21.49 28.70 -26.64
CA SER A 142 21.18 27.49 -25.92
C SER A 142 21.42 27.61 -24.40
N VAL A 143 22.53 28.20 -23.98
CA VAL A 143 22.84 28.47 -22.57
C VAL A 143 21.85 29.44 -21.96
N THR A 144 21.48 30.50 -22.72
CA THR A 144 20.51 31.50 -22.27
C THR A 144 19.11 30.87 -22.12
N GLU A 145 18.72 29.98 -23.01
CA GLU A 145 17.46 29.27 -22.96
C GLU A 145 17.40 28.31 -21.72
N ILE A 146 18.49 27.60 -21.45
CA ILE A 146 18.59 26.72 -20.27
C ILE A 146 18.58 27.52 -18.96
N GLN A 147 19.18 28.73 -18.95
CA GLN A 147 19.22 29.59 -17.77
C GLN A 147 17.95 30.42 -17.58
N SER A 148 17.09 30.52 -18.60
CA SER A 148 15.84 31.26 -18.47
C SER A 148 14.89 30.51 -17.50
N PRO A 149 14.31 31.18 -16.50
CA PRO A 149 13.38 30.54 -15.60
C PRO A 149 12.11 30.17 -16.39
N LYS A 150 11.96 28.89 -16.73
CA LYS A 150 10.70 28.38 -17.26
C LYS A 150 9.69 28.47 -16.12
N LEU A 151 8.67 29.28 -16.27
CA LEU A 151 7.60 29.54 -15.28
C LEU A 151 6.82 28.29 -14.86
N ILE A 152 6.95 27.19 -15.60
CA ILE A 152 6.18 25.94 -15.46
C ILE A 152 6.76 24.99 -14.40
N GLU A 153 8.06 25.12 -14.06
CA GLU A 153 8.73 24.15 -13.16
C GLU A 153 8.56 24.43 -11.67
N LYS A 154 8.23 25.68 -11.27
CA LYS A 154 8.16 26.08 -9.87
C LYS A 154 7.17 25.27 -9.01
N PRO A 155 5.91 25.06 -9.42
CA PRO A 155 4.92 24.41 -8.56
C PRO A 155 5.22 22.95 -8.28
N LEU A 156 5.66 22.19 -9.30
CA LEU A 156 6.03 20.78 -9.16
C LEU A 156 7.23 20.59 -8.25
N LEU A 157 8.25 21.46 -8.39
CA LEU A 157 9.44 21.48 -7.55
C LEU A 157 9.13 21.79 -6.08
N GLU A 158 8.25 22.74 -5.84
CA GLU A 158 7.83 23.12 -4.49
C GLU A 158 7.06 21.96 -3.83
N LYS A 159 6.11 21.34 -4.56
CA LYS A 159 5.39 20.15 -4.08
C LYS A 159 6.33 18.99 -3.79
N ASP A 160 7.26 18.70 -4.70
CA ASP A 160 8.25 17.65 -4.53
C ASP A 160 9.11 17.90 -3.27
N THR A 161 9.56 19.15 -3.09
CA THR A 161 10.34 19.52 -1.92
C THR A 161 9.55 19.34 -0.62
N VAL A 162 8.28 19.74 -0.58
CA VAL A 162 7.42 19.56 0.59
C VAL A 162 7.20 18.08 0.88
N LEU A 163 6.93 17.25 -0.15
CA LEU A 163 6.79 15.80 0.02
C LEU A 163 8.08 15.16 0.57
N ARG A 164 9.25 15.56 0.07
CA ARG A 164 10.56 15.07 0.57
C ARG A 164 10.86 15.48 2.00
N VAL A 165 10.36 16.63 2.44
CA VAL A 165 10.50 17.09 3.83
C VAL A 165 9.57 16.28 4.74
N MET A 166 8.31 16.06 4.32
CA MET A 166 7.29 15.41 5.13
C MET A 166 7.37 13.89 5.12
N ALA A 167 7.77 13.28 4.02
CA ALA A 167 7.85 11.85 3.85
C ALA A 167 9.18 11.44 3.19
N ALA A 168 9.72 10.27 3.59
CA ALA A 168 10.83 9.63 2.90
C ALA A 168 10.34 8.39 2.16
N GLN A 169 10.81 8.19 0.94
CA GLN A 169 10.48 7.02 0.14
C GLN A 169 11.42 5.85 0.48
N VAL A 170 10.87 4.67 0.57
CA VAL A 170 11.60 3.42 0.74
C VAL A 170 11.30 2.53 -0.46
N HIS A 171 12.36 2.02 -1.09
CA HIS A 171 12.28 1.07 -2.18
C HIS A 171 12.81 -0.29 -1.72
N LEU A 172 12.02 -1.35 -1.90
CA LEU A 172 12.42 -2.74 -1.67
C LEU A 172 13.02 -3.31 -2.94
N LYS A 173 14.32 -3.57 -2.94
CA LYS A 173 15.02 -4.06 -4.13
C LYS A 173 14.50 -5.41 -4.63
N ASN A 174 14.16 -6.31 -3.70
CA ASN A 174 13.82 -7.70 -4.04
C ASN A 174 12.48 -7.83 -4.76
N THR A 175 11.49 -7.02 -4.37
CA THR A 175 10.10 -7.07 -4.87
C THR A 175 9.75 -5.88 -5.75
N GLY A 176 10.56 -4.82 -5.73
CA GLY A 176 10.27 -3.57 -6.43
C GLY A 176 9.17 -2.73 -5.77
N HIS A 177 8.68 -3.14 -4.61
CA HIS A 177 7.66 -2.37 -3.88
C HIS A 177 8.24 -1.09 -3.30
N GLU A 178 7.40 -0.07 -3.25
CA GLU A 178 7.73 1.25 -2.73
C GLU A 178 6.69 1.70 -1.71
N PHE A 179 7.15 2.40 -0.67
CA PHE A 179 6.26 2.99 0.32
C PHE A 179 6.86 4.24 0.93
N PHE A 180 6.02 5.05 1.58
CA PHE A 180 6.43 6.30 2.19
C PHE A 180 6.41 6.19 3.71
N ILE A 181 7.43 6.77 4.35
CA ILE A 181 7.50 6.92 5.79
C ILE A 181 7.07 8.34 6.14
N GLU A 182 5.90 8.47 6.72
CA GLU A 182 5.35 9.72 7.20
C GLU A 182 5.52 9.84 8.73
N GLY A 183 5.72 11.07 9.20
CA GLY A 183 5.83 11.34 10.64
C GLY A 183 7.03 10.65 11.30
N ASN A 184 6.77 9.98 12.43
CA ASN A 184 7.76 9.32 13.28
C ASN A 184 7.74 7.79 13.15
N ASN A 185 7.13 7.25 12.11
CA ASN A 185 7.02 5.82 11.93
C ASN A 185 8.40 5.19 11.65
N SER A 186 8.59 3.98 12.15
CA SER A 186 9.70 3.15 11.71
C SER A 186 9.47 2.63 10.28
N ILE A 187 10.55 2.23 9.60
CA ILE A 187 10.49 1.59 8.29
C ILE A 187 9.54 0.37 8.33
N LEU A 188 9.57 -0.42 9.41
CA LEU A 188 8.66 -1.54 9.58
C LEU A 188 7.20 -1.10 9.68
N GLU A 189 6.89 -0.14 10.56
CA GLU A 189 5.50 0.34 10.75
C GLU A 189 4.94 0.95 9.45
N ALA A 190 5.75 1.71 8.71
CA ALA A 190 5.34 2.28 7.44
C ALA A 190 5.11 1.23 6.37
N GLY A 191 6.01 0.24 6.23
CA GLY A 191 5.85 -0.87 5.28
C GLY A 191 4.60 -1.71 5.57
N LEU A 192 4.35 -2.06 6.84
CA LEU A 192 3.14 -2.78 7.24
C LEU A 192 1.88 -1.95 6.96
N SER A 193 1.89 -0.63 7.25
CA SER A 193 0.76 0.26 6.94
C SER A 193 0.52 0.42 5.43
N ALA A 194 1.54 0.23 4.62
CA ALA A 194 1.44 0.18 3.16
C ALA A 194 1.00 -1.20 2.64
N GLY A 195 0.70 -2.15 3.52
CA GLY A 195 0.24 -3.49 3.15
C GLY A 195 1.35 -4.51 2.90
N LEU A 196 2.63 -4.14 3.01
CA LEU A 196 3.73 -5.04 2.70
C LEU A 196 3.94 -6.09 3.80
N ALA A 197 4.10 -7.34 3.41
CA ALA A 197 4.28 -8.47 4.31
C ALA A 197 5.75 -8.63 4.77
N LEU A 198 6.37 -7.55 5.27
CA LEU A 198 7.75 -7.56 5.73
C LEU A 198 7.98 -8.58 6.84
N ASN A 199 9.19 -9.15 6.90
CA ASN A 199 9.55 -10.08 7.96
C ASN A 199 9.76 -9.36 9.29
N TYR A 200 9.10 -9.80 10.36
CA TYR A 200 9.25 -9.25 11.71
C TYR A 200 8.82 -10.25 12.79
N GLY A 201 9.01 -9.87 14.05
CA GLY A 201 8.58 -10.67 15.21
C GLY A 201 8.19 -9.78 16.38
N CYS A 202 9.18 -9.31 17.16
CA CYS A 202 8.92 -8.57 18.40
C CYS A 202 8.57 -7.08 18.21
N SER A 203 8.84 -6.49 17.07
CA SER A 203 8.66 -5.06 16.72
C SER A 203 9.28 -4.05 17.71
N ASN A 204 10.13 -4.53 18.65
CA ASN A 204 10.78 -3.73 19.68
C ASN A 204 12.32 -3.81 19.68
N GLY A 205 12.90 -4.41 18.64
CA GLY A 205 14.34 -4.43 18.43
C GLY A 205 15.12 -5.57 19.08
N ASN A 206 14.46 -6.59 19.66
CA ASN A 206 15.15 -7.63 20.42
C ASN A 206 15.42 -8.90 19.61
N CYS A 207 14.53 -9.28 18.68
CA CYS A 207 14.60 -10.59 18.03
C CYS A 207 15.43 -10.64 16.74
N GLY A 208 15.70 -9.51 16.12
CA GLY A 208 16.47 -9.44 14.86
C GLY A 208 15.72 -9.88 13.60
N LYS A 209 14.44 -10.31 13.68
CA LYS A 209 13.71 -10.83 12.50
C LYS A 209 13.40 -9.76 11.44
N CYS A 210 13.33 -8.49 11.83
CA CYS A 210 13.11 -7.36 10.91
C CYS A 210 14.42 -6.76 10.39
N LYS A 211 15.47 -7.57 10.27
CA LYS A 211 16.72 -7.11 9.66
C LYS A 211 16.53 -6.83 8.19
N ALA A 212 17.10 -5.71 7.75
CA ALA A 212 17.23 -5.37 6.35
C ALA A 212 18.63 -4.83 6.09
N LYS A 213 19.09 -4.87 4.85
CA LYS A 213 20.35 -4.33 4.41
C LYS A 213 20.11 -2.99 3.72
N LEU A 214 20.81 -1.96 4.15
CA LEU A 214 20.78 -0.65 3.50
C LEU A 214 21.68 -0.68 2.28
N LEU A 215 21.13 -0.41 1.10
CA LEU A 215 21.86 -0.37 -0.17
C LEU A 215 22.22 1.06 -0.55
N SER A 216 21.28 2.01 -0.38
CA SER A 216 21.52 3.42 -0.62
C SER A 216 20.66 4.29 0.30
N GLY A 217 21.03 5.57 0.42
CA GLY A 217 20.35 6.54 1.26
C GLY A 217 20.82 6.57 2.70
N GLU A 218 20.12 7.34 3.55
CA GLU A 218 20.45 7.54 4.95
C GLU A 218 19.26 7.17 5.85
N ILE A 219 19.54 6.42 6.92
CA ILE A 219 18.57 6.03 7.95
C ILE A 219 18.96 6.61 9.30
N LYS A 220 17.98 6.76 10.18
CA LYS A 220 18.17 7.23 11.55
C LYS A 220 17.54 6.26 12.54
N LYS A 221 18.27 5.95 13.59
CA LYS A 221 17.76 5.18 14.72
C LYS A 221 16.78 6.03 15.54
N ILE A 222 15.55 5.54 15.69
CA ILE A 222 14.45 6.19 16.45
C ILE A 222 14.08 5.45 17.73
N LYS A 223 14.40 4.15 17.82
CA LYS A 223 14.18 3.32 19.03
C LYS A 223 15.46 2.61 19.41
N ALA A 224 15.76 2.57 20.71
CA ALA A 224 16.84 1.72 21.23
C ALA A 224 16.48 0.24 20.99
N HIS A 225 17.47 -0.61 20.82
CA HIS A 225 17.32 -2.06 20.68
C HIS A 225 18.46 -2.80 21.38
N ASP A 226 18.16 -3.99 21.86
CA ASP A 226 19.14 -4.86 22.53
C ASP A 226 19.77 -5.88 21.57
N TYR A 227 19.27 -5.96 20.33
CA TYR A 227 19.85 -6.83 19.32
C TYR A 227 21.27 -6.41 18.98
N THR A 228 22.20 -7.37 19.04
CA THR A 228 23.61 -7.15 18.73
C THR A 228 23.93 -7.73 17.36
N PHE A 229 24.31 -6.87 16.43
CA PHE A 229 24.75 -7.27 15.09
C PHE A 229 26.15 -7.88 15.17
N SER A 230 26.38 -8.95 14.41
CA SER A 230 27.71 -9.48 14.16
C SER A 230 28.58 -8.49 13.36
N GLU A 231 29.89 -8.63 13.39
CA GLU A 231 30.80 -7.78 12.61
C GLU A 231 30.53 -7.88 11.09
N SER A 232 30.15 -9.06 10.61
CA SER A 232 29.75 -9.25 9.21
C SER A 232 28.48 -8.49 8.85
N GLU A 233 27.45 -8.49 9.73
CA GLU A 233 26.21 -7.76 9.52
C GLU A 233 26.46 -6.23 9.52
N LYS A 234 27.30 -5.74 10.44
CA LYS A 234 27.70 -4.33 10.48
C LYS A 234 28.43 -3.91 9.19
N ALA A 235 29.37 -4.74 8.73
CA ALA A 235 30.13 -4.46 7.51
C ALA A 235 29.25 -4.46 6.24
N GLN A 236 28.11 -5.14 6.28
CA GLN A 236 27.13 -5.19 5.20
C GLN A 236 25.99 -4.18 5.36
N ASN A 237 26.08 -3.25 6.32
CA ASN A 237 25.06 -2.23 6.61
C ASN A 237 23.68 -2.80 6.97
N TYR A 238 23.63 -3.92 7.71
CA TYR A 238 22.36 -4.41 8.26
C TYR A 238 21.85 -3.51 9.37
N PHE A 239 20.54 -3.33 9.39
CA PHE A 239 19.84 -2.56 10.41
C PHE A 239 18.49 -3.23 10.77
N LEU A 240 17.78 -2.74 11.78
CA LEU A 240 16.44 -3.21 12.16
C LEU A 240 15.37 -2.24 11.66
N CYS A 241 14.47 -2.70 10.79
CA CYS A 241 13.36 -1.88 10.27
C CYS A 241 12.45 -1.35 11.39
N CYS A 242 12.27 -2.08 12.49
CA CYS A 242 11.43 -1.64 13.62
C CYS A 242 12.03 -0.53 14.47
N SER A 243 13.34 -0.27 14.34
CA SER A 243 14.08 0.67 15.18
C SER A 243 14.64 1.88 14.44
N ASN A 244 14.48 1.92 13.12
CA ASN A 244 15.00 2.97 12.26
C ASN A 244 13.91 3.58 11.38
N THR A 245 14.11 4.85 11.01
CA THR A 245 13.33 5.60 10.02
C THR A 245 14.23 6.07 8.90
N ALA A 246 13.68 6.35 7.72
CA ALA A 246 14.44 6.90 6.61
C ALA A 246 14.54 8.44 6.72
N ILE A 247 15.74 8.97 6.44
CA ILE A 247 16.00 10.40 6.37
C ILE A 247 15.89 10.87 4.93
N THR A 248 16.51 10.13 4.01
CA THR A 248 16.45 10.36 2.57
C THR A 248 15.57 9.32 1.89
N GLU A 249 15.47 9.34 0.59
CA GLU A 249 15.07 8.17 -0.18
C GLU A 249 16.07 7.05 0.08
N VAL A 250 15.58 5.85 0.39
CA VAL A 250 16.43 4.70 0.71
C VAL A 250 16.05 3.49 -0.13
N GLU A 251 17.07 2.77 -0.58
CA GLU A 251 16.92 1.44 -1.16
C GLU A 251 17.37 0.41 -0.14
N ILE A 252 16.52 -0.56 0.13
CA ILE A 252 16.81 -1.62 1.11
C ILE A 252 16.54 -3.01 0.51
N GLU A 253 17.28 -3.99 1.02
CA GLU A 253 17.03 -5.41 0.79
C GLU A 253 16.43 -5.99 2.07
N ALA A 254 15.15 -6.35 2.03
CA ALA A 254 14.40 -6.91 3.15
C ALA A 254 13.57 -8.11 2.69
N ASP A 255 13.39 -9.06 3.61
CA ASP A 255 12.53 -10.22 3.35
C ASP A 255 11.05 -9.82 3.44
N GLU A 256 10.31 -10.11 2.39
CA GLU A 256 8.87 -9.94 2.28
C GLU A 256 8.22 -11.30 1.98
N ALA A 257 7.10 -11.61 2.62
CA ALA A 257 6.37 -12.85 2.37
C ALA A 257 5.53 -12.70 1.09
N GLY A 258 5.81 -13.51 0.07
CA GLY A 258 5.04 -13.57 -1.18
C GLY A 258 4.07 -14.76 -1.24
N SER A 259 4.11 -15.64 -0.24
CA SER A 259 3.28 -16.85 -0.20
C SER A 259 2.96 -17.28 1.23
N GLU A 260 1.96 -18.17 1.35
CA GLU A 260 1.59 -18.76 2.64
C GLU A 260 2.74 -19.53 3.32
N LYS A 261 3.74 -19.98 2.56
CA LYS A 261 4.89 -20.76 3.06
C LYS A 261 5.93 -19.88 3.76
N ASP A 262 5.94 -18.58 3.47
CA ASP A 262 6.92 -17.65 4.01
C ASP A 262 6.56 -17.18 5.42
N ILE A 263 5.33 -17.46 5.87
CA ILE A 263 4.86 -17.13 7.21
C ILE A 263 4.79 -18.41 8.06
N PRO A 264 5.64 -18.50 9.09
CA PRO A 264 5.63 -19.68 9.97
C PRO A 264 4.35 -19.73 10.82
N GLN A 265 3.98 -20.93 11.25
CA GLN A 265 2.94 -21.13 12.25
C GLN A 265 3.29 -20.40 13.54
N GLN A 266 2.33 -19.70 14.09
CA GLN A 266 2.45 -18.90 15.30
C GLN A 266 1.39 -19.30 16.31
N LYS A 267 1.71 -19.12 17.57
CA LYS A 267 0.76 -19.29 18.68
C LYS A 267 0.89 -18.10 19.59
N ILE A 268 -0.18 -17.31 19.67
CA ILE A 268 -0.22 -16.10 20.48
C ILE A 268 -1.44 -16.12 21.40
N THR A 269 -1.37 -15.37 22.49
CA THR A 269 -2.51 -15.12 23.37
C THR A 269 -2.94 -13.67 23.17
N ALA A 270 -4.08 -13.46 22.54
CA ALA A 270 -4.64 -12.15 22.26
C ALA A 270 -5.72 -11.79 23.28
N LYS A 271 -5.83 -10.50 23.63
CA LYS A 271 -6.87 -10.00 24.53
C LYS A 271 -8.13 -9.65 23.76
N VAL A 272 -9.28 -9.98 24.31
CA VAL A 272 -10.56 -9.52 23.78
C VAL A 272 -10.65 -8.00 23.95
N LYS A 273 -10.81 -7.29 22.83
CA LYS A 273 -11.01 -5.83 22.81
C LYS A 273 -12.49 -5.50 22.86
N LYS A 274 -13.29 -6.21 22.06
CA LYS A 274 -14.72 -5.97 21.92
C LYS A 274 -15.40 -7.14 21.20
N VAL A 275 -16.65 -7.42 21.56
CA VAL A 275 -17.56 -8.27 20.80
C VAL A 275 -18.75 -7.39 20.40
N ASP A 276 -18.96 -7.24 19.10
CA ASP A 276 -20.07 -6.47 18.54
C ASP A 276 -21.13 -7.41 17.95
N LYS A 277 -22.40 -7.16 18.25
CA LYS A 277 -23.51 -7.83 17.59
C LYS A 277 -23.94 -6.99 16.39
N LEU A 278 -23.67 -7.43 15.18
CA LEU A 278 -24.03 -6.72 13.95
C LEU A 278 -25.44 -7.07 13.46
N SER A 279 -25.85 -8.32 13.65
CA SER A 279 -27.20 -8.82 13.39
C SER A 279 -27.60 -9.83 14.46
N ASP A 280 -28.80 -10.38 14.35
CA ASP A 280 -29.24 -11.44 15.27
C ASP A 280 -28.36 -12.69 15.18
N ASP A 281 -27.77 -12.95 14.01
CA ASP A 281 -27.01 -14.15 13.70
C ASP A 281 -25.51 -13.94 13.56
N VAL A 282 -25.01 -12.70 13.51
CA VAL A 282 -23.60 -12.40 13.26
C VAL A 282 -22.97 -11.57 14.38
N LEU A 283 -21.86 -12.09 14.92
CA LEU A 283 -21.00 -11.41 15.89
C LEU A 283 -19.69 -11.00 15.23
N VAL A 284 -19.14 -9.88 15.67
CA VAL A 284 -17.76 -9.48 15.33
C VAL A 284 -16.91 -9.47 16.58
N LEU A 285 -15.94 -10.35 16.58
CA LEU A 285 -14.95 -10.47 17.64
C LEU A 285 -13.70 -9.68 17.25
N ASN A 286 -13.33 -8.69 18.06
CA ASN A 286 -12.10 -7.92 17.90
C ASN A 286 -11.09 -8.33 18.98
N LEU A 287 -9.94 -8.82 18.55
CA LEU A 287 -8.85 -9.20 19.43
C LEU A 287 -7.69 -8.21 19.30
N LYS A 288 -7.00 -7.96 20.40
CA LYS A 288 -5.77 -7.18 20.43
C LYS A 288 -4.57 -8.09 20.66
N THR A 289 -3.66 -8.12 19.70
CA THR A 289 -2.42 -8.92 19.80
C THR A 289 -1.42 -8.26 20.77
N PRO A 290 -0.54 -9.05 21.42
CA PRO A 290 0.54 -8.51 22.24
C PRO A 290 1.51 -7.68 21.40
N ARG A 291 1.96 -6.55 21.93
CA ARG A 291 2.93 -5.68 21.22
C ARG A 291 4.24 -6.38 20.88
N THR A 292 4.65 -7.35 21.68
CA THR A 292 5.94 -8.05 21.54
C THR A 292 5.82 -9.38 20.78
N ASN A 293 4.62 -9.80 20.44
CA ASN A 293 4.37 -11.05 19.71
C ASN A 293 3.08 -10.90 18.87
N ARG A 294 3.18 -10.15 17.78
CA ARG A 294 2.08 -9.87 16.87
C ARG A 294 1.82 -11.06 15.96
N LEU A 295 0.61 -11.21 15.48
CA LEU A 295 0.25 -12.22 14.50
C LEU A 295 0.63 -11.71 13.10
N ARG A 296 1.54 -12.41 12.44
CA ARG A 296 1.81 -12.20 11.00
C ARG A 296 0.90 -13.12 10.20
N PHE A 297 0.26 -12.57 9.20
CA PHE A 297 -0.62 -13.30 8.29
C PHE A 297 -0.74 -12.55 6.95
N LEU A 298 -1.20 -13.24 5.91
CA LEU A 298 -1.63 -12.63 4.65
C LEU A 298 -3.15 -12.46 4.66
N ALA A 299 -3.65 -11.44 3.98
CA ALA A 299 -5.09 -11.22 3.87
C ALA A 299 -5.80 -12.46 3.32
N GLY A 300 -6.92 -12.82 3.94
CA GLY A 300 -7.74 -13.98 3.57
C GLY A 300 -7.37 -15.30 4.25
N GLN A 301 -6.25 -15.37 5.01
CA GLN A 301 -5.88 -16.57 5.76
C GLN A 301 -6.76 -16.84 6.98
N ASN A 302 -6.72 -18.09 7.45
CA ASN A 302 -7.45 -18.58 8.63
C ASN A 302 -6.54 -18.69 9.86
N VAL A 303 -7.15 -18.76 11.02
CA VAL A 303 -6.53 -19.16 12.29
C VAL A 303 -7.47 -20.03 13.08
N VAL A 304 -6.90 -20.79 14.02
CA VAL A 304 -7.65 -21.56 15.01
C VAL A 304 -7.70 -20.75 16.31
N LEU A 305 -8.90 -20.47 16.78
CA LEU A 305 -9.16 -19.86 18.09
C LEU A 305 -9.38 -20.95 19.12
N SER A 306 -8.78 -20.80 20.31
CA SER A 306 -8.94 -21.73 21.44
C SER A 306 -9.12 -20.98 22.75
N HIS A 307 -10.00 -21.48 23.63
CA HIS A 307 -10.20 -20.94 24.96
C HIS A 307 -10.56 -22.07 25.92
N ALA A 308 -9.75 -22.21 26.99
CA ALA A 308 -9.94 -23.27 28.01
C ALA A 308 -10.19 -24.64 27.37
N ASP A 309 -11.21 -25.36 27.86
CA ASP A 309 -11.58 -26.71 27.42
C ASP A 309 -12.63 -26.71 26.29
N LEU A 310 -12.90 -25.56 25.68
CA LEU A 310 -13.84 -25.46 24.57
C LEU A 310 -13.24 -26.05 23.28
N PRO A 311 -14.05 -26.66 22.41
CA PRO A 311 -13.59 -27.13 21.12
C PRO A 311 -12.98 -25.94 20.32
N PRO A 312 -11.81 -26.11 19.68
CA PRO A 312 -11.21 -25.06 18.89
C PRO A 312 -12.11 -24.69 17.72
N LEU A 313 -12.06 -23.42 17.29
CA LEU A 313 -12.84 -22.89 16.20
C LEU A 313 -11.90 -22.30 15.15
N GLU A 314 -11.91 -22.84 13.93
CA GLU A 314 -11.18 -22.28 12.81
C GLU A 314 -12.00 -21.17 12.16
N LEU A 315 -11.41 -20.00 11.97
CA LEU A 315 -12.06 -18.82 11.40
C LEU A 315 -11.12 -18.07 10.46
N PRO A 316 -11.66 -17.51 9.37
CA PRO A 316 -10.92 -16.56 8.55
C PRO A 316 -10.70 -15.23 9.28
N ILE A 317 -9.56 -14.62 9.04
CA ILE A 317 -9.26 -13.29 9.54
C ILE A 317 -9.97 -12.26 8.65
N ALA A 318 -10.75 -11.37 9.26
CA ALA A 318 -11.56 -10.36 8.58
C ALA A 318 -10.91 -8.96 8.51
N SER A 319 -9.77 -8.76 9.17
CA SER A 319 -9.00 -7.51 9.15
C SER A 319 -7.83 -7.57 8.19
N CYS A 320 -7.41 -6.41 7.67
CA CYS A 320 -6.21 -6.30 6.88
C CYS A 320 -4.94 -6.61 7.72
N PRO A 321 -3.91 -7.27 7.15
CA PRO A 321 -2.61 -7.43 7.80
C PRO A 321 -1.91 -6.12 8.15
N CYS A 322 -2.27 -5.02 7.51
CA CYS A 322 -1.76 -3.68 7.76
C CYS A 322 -2.02 -3.18 9.20
N ASP A 323 -3.07 -3.69 9.89
CA ASP A 323 -3.30 -3.50 11.32
C ASP A 323 -3.11 -4.81 12.09
N ASP A 324 -1.86 -5.23 12.22
CA ASP A 324 -1.44 -6.46 12.91
C ASP A 324 -1.66 -6.44 14.45
N MET A 325 -2.05 -5.29 15.00
CA MET A 325 -2.40 -5.15 16.42
C MET A 325 -3.87 -5.47 16.72
N ASN A 326 -4.75 -5.34 15.75
CA ASN A 326 -6.17 -5.55 15.92
C ASN A 326 -6.65 -6.57 14.90
N VAL A 327 -6.91 -7.79 15.36
CA VAL A 327 -7.39 -8.87 14.50
C VAL A 327 -8.90 -9.03 14.69
N GLN A 328 -9.63 -9.11 13.59
CA GLN A 328 -11.09 -9.15 13.57
C GLN A 328 -11.59 -10.48 12.99
N PHE A 329 -12.66 -11.01 13.57
CA PHE A 329 -13.33 -12.22 13.11
C PHE A 329 -14.84 -11.98 13.02
N HIS A 330 -15.47 -12.46 11.95
CA HIS A 330 -16.92 -12.49 11.83
C HIS A 330 -17.41 -13.91 12.10
N ILE A 331 -18.34 -14.05 13.02
CA ILE A 331 -18.75 -15.34 13.58
C ILE A 331 -20.25 -15.50 13.37
N GLN A 332 -20.64 -16.48 12.58
CA GLN A 332 -22.02 -16.93 12.51
C GLN A 332 -22.40 -17.61 13.82
N LYS A 333 -23.49 -17.17 14.44
CA LYS A 333 -24.01 -17.83 15.63
C LYS A 333 -24.50 -19.22 15.28
N ASP A 334 -23.98 -20.20 15.98
CA ASP A 334 -24.41 -21.57 15.92
C ASP A 334 -24.75 -22.08 17.33
N SER A 335 -26.02 -22.35 17.56
CA SER A 335 -26.50 -22.86 18.83
C SER A 335 -25.99 -24.29 19.16
N SER A 336 -25.42 -24.98 18.18
CA SER A 336 -24.80 -26.30 18.37
C SER A 336 -23.33 -26.21 18.79
N ASN A 337 -22.64 -25.09 18.47
CA ASN A 337 -21.22 -24.87 18.73
C ASN A 337 -21.01 -24.18 20.08
N LYS A 338 -20.38 -24.88 21.02
CA LYS A 338 -20.13 -24.39 22.39
C LYS A 338 -19.23 -23.13 22.40
N PHE A 339 -18.28 -23.03 21.47
CA PHE A 339 -17.37 -21.88 21.42
C PHE A 339 -18.10 -20.62 20.96
N THR A 340 -18.97 -20.72 19.94
CA THR A 340 -19.79 -19.58 19.48
C THR A 340 -20.81 -19.15 20.54
N GLN A 341 -21.37 -20.09 21.29
CA GLN A 341 -22.22 -19.79 22.44
C GLN A 341 -21.46 -19.05 23.55
N TYR A 342 -20.24 -19.47 23.87
CA TYR A 342 -19.37 -18.80 24.83
C TYR A 342 -19.06 -17.36 24.40
N ILE A 343 -18.69 -17.16 23.13
CA ILE A 343 -18.42 -15.82 22.58
C ILE A 343 -19.66 -14.93 22.68
N SER A 344 -20.85 -15.48 22.43
CA SER A 344 -22.10 -14.71 22.43
C SER A 344 -22.58 -14.31 23.83
N ASN A 345 -22.34 -15.14 24.85
CA ASN A 345 -23.00 -15.01 26.12
C ASN A 345 -22.08 -14.73 27.32
N GLU A 346 -20.83 -15.16 27.25
CA GLU A 346 -19.95 -15.22 28.44
C GLU A 346 -18.66 -14.40 28.22
N LEU A 347 -18.16 -14.30 26.99
CA LEU A 347 -16.87 -13.67 26.69
C LEU A 347 -16.86 -12.18 27.06
N SER A 348 -15.89 -11.79 27.87
CA SER A 348 -15.73 -10.40 28.34
C SER A 348 -14.49 -9.73 27.76
N ASN A 349 -14.46 -8.38 27.79
CA ASN A 349 -13.34 -7.58 27.26
C ASN A 349 -12.00 -7.80 27.99
N SER A 350 -11.97 -8.51 29.12
CA SER A 350 -10.74 -8.82 29.85
C SER A 350 -10.19 -10.20 29.51
N ASP A 351 -10.96 -11.04 28.86
CA ASP A 351 -10.59 -12.40 28.54
C ASP A 351 -9.49 -12.48 27.47
N SER A 352 -8.86 -13.62 27.42
CA SER A 352 -7.81 -13.88 26.45
C SER A 352 -8.14 -15.13 25.64
N ILE A 353 -7.93 -15.05 24.35
CA ILE A 353 -8.11 -16.15 23.41
C ILE A 353 -6.75 -16.51 22.83
N THR A 354 -6.48 -17.80 22.76
CA THR A 354 -5.29 -18.32 22.05
C THR A 354 -5.61 -18.35 20.56
N VAL A 355 -4.72 -17.78 19.76
CA VAL A 355 -4.79 -17.74 18.30
C VAL A 355 -3.61 -18.52 17.75
N GLU A 356 -3.88 -19.53 16.93
CA GLU A 356 -2.88 -20.40 16.32
C GLU A 356 -3.04 -20.41 14.80
N GLY A 357 -1.96 -20.13 14.06
CA GLY A 357 -1.94 -20.00 12.61
C GLY A 357 -0.82 -19.07 12.13
N PRO A 358 -0.93 -18.51 10.95
CA PRO A 358 -2.05 -18.63 10.00
C PRO A 358 -2.03 -19.92 9.16
N THR A 359 -3.16 -20.22 8.52
CA THR A 359 -3.35 -21.32 7.58
C THR A 359 -4.14 -20.85 6.36
N GLY A 360 -4.10 -21.61 5.27
CA GLY A 360 -4.90 -21.37 4.08
C GLY A 360 -4.18 -20.58 2.99
N SER A 361 -4.57 -20.86 1.74
CA SER A 361 -4.01 -20.29 0.49
C SER A 361 -4.98 -19.33 -0.21
N PHE A 362 -6.04 -18.89 0.47
CA PHE A 362 -6.99 -17.91 -0.05
C PHE A 362 -6.46 -16.49 0.12
N ILE A 363 -5.44 -16.15 -0.66
CA ILE A 363 -4.69 -14.88 -0.59
C ILE A 363 -4.72 -14.19 -1.93
N LEU A 364 -4.47 -12.88 -1.98
CA LEU A 364 -4.32 -12.13 -3.22
C LEU A 364 -3.16 -12.67 -4.05
N ASP A 365 -3.30 -12.59 -5.36
CA ASP A 365 -2.20 -12.75 -6.30
C ASP A 365 -1.65 -11.36 -6.61
N GLU A 366 -0.63 -10.95 -5.87
CA GLU A 366 0.00 -9.63 -6.00
C GLU A 366 0.79 -9.46 -7.31
N ASN A 367 1.02 -10.54 -8.06
CA ASN A 367 1.66 -10.46 -9.38
C ASN A 367 0.65 -10.23 -10.52
N SER A 368 -0.65 -10.33 -10.26
CA SER A 368 -1.69 -10.11 -11.23
C SER A 368 -2.12 -8.64 -11.25
N ASN A 369 -2.29 -8.07 -12.45
CA ASN A 369 -2.88 -6.74 -12.64
C ASN A 369 -4.35 -6.81 -13.11
N ASN A 370 -4.97 -7.99 -13.04
CA ASN A 370 -6.34 -8.20 -13.46
C ASN A 370 -7.32 -7.43 -12.56
N ALA A 371 -8.49 -7.11 -13.11
CA ALA A 371 -9.61 -6.66 -12.28
C ALA A 371 -10.06 -7.80 -11.35
N ILE A 372 -10.40 -7.47 -10.11
CA ILE A 372 -10.75 -8.44 -9.07
C ILE A 372 -12.25 -8.49 -8.87
N ILE A 373 -12.82 -9.70 -8.86
CA ILE A 373 -14.21 -9.95 -8.51
C ILE A 373 -14.25 -10.76 -7.21
N PHE A 374 -14.84 -10.20 -6.18
CA PHE A 374 -15.11 -10.87 -4.92
C PHE A 374 -16.56 -11.32 -4.85
N ILE A 375 -16.79 -12.60 -4.56
CA ILE A 375 -18.12 -13.19 -4.37
C ILE A 375 -18.23 -13.74 -2.96
N ALA A 376 -19.00 -13.08 -2.13
CA ALA A 376 -19.22 -13.44 -0.74
C ALA A 376 -20.59 -14.09 -0.56
N PHE A 377 -20.65 -15.15 0.25
CA PHE A 377 -21.90 -15.71 0.76
C PHE A 377 -21.96 -15.55 2.28
N ASP A 378 -22.98 -14.84 2.77
CA ASP A 378 -23.18 -14.60 4.19
C ASP A 378 -21.90 -14.16 4.93
N THR A 379 -21.44 -14.90 5.95
CA THR A 379 -20.18 -14.64 6.66
C THR A 379 -18.92 -14.96 5.87
N GLY A 380 -19.02 -15.52 4.66
CA GLY A 380 -17.93 -15.59 3.69
C GLY A 380 -17.38 -14.23 3.29
N PHE A 381 -18.08 -13.17 3.63
CA PHE A 381 -17.56 -11.80 3.54
C PHE A 381 -16.34 -11.55 4.45
N ALA A 382 -16.15 -12.29 5.52
CA ALA A 382 -15.04 -12.08 6.47
C ALA A 382 -13.65 -12.09 5.81
N PRO A 383 -13.19 -13.17 5.15
CA PRO A 383 -11.90 -13.18 4.48
C PRO A 383 -11.87 -12.23 3.26
N ILE A 384 -13.00 -12.08 2.57
CA ILE A 384 -13.12 -11.15 1.43
C ILE A 384 -12.92 -9.70 1.89
N LYS A 385 -13.44 -9.31 3.06
CA LYS A 385 -13.19 -8.00 3.65
C LYS A 385 -11.70 -7.74 3.85
N SER A 386 -10.99 -8.74 4.40
CA SER A 386 -9.53 -8.65 4.57
C SER A 386 -8.80 -8.46 3.24
N LEU A 387 -9.21 -9.21 2.19
CA LEU A 387 -8.66 -9.11 0.85
C LEU A 387 -8.95 -7.75 0.20
N ILE A 388 -10.18 -7.23 0.33
CA ILE A 388 -10.56 -5.90 -0.19
C ILE A 388 -9.72 -4.81 0.47
N GLU A 389 -9.67 -4.78 1.81
CA GLU A 389 -8.90 -3.79 2.55
C GLU A 389 -7.42 -3.84 2.16
N HIS A 390 -6.88 -5.04 1.95
CA HIS A 390 -5.51 -5.23 1.51
C HIS A 390 -5.28 -4.77 0.07
N ALA A 391 -6.13 -5.16 -0.88
CA ALA A 391 -6.05 -4.74 -2.28
C ALA A 391 -6.14 -3.22 -2.44
N VAL A 392 -7.01 -2.57 -1.65
CA VAL A 392 -7.12 -1.09 -1.61
C VAL A 392 -5.86 -0.46 -1.02
N THR A 393 -5.29 -1.05 0.05
CA THR A 393 -4.06 -0.53 0.67
C THR A 393 -2.86 -0.61 -0.28
N LEU A 394 -2.75 -1.70 -1.04
CA LEU A 394 -1.70 -1.88 -2.05
C LEU A 394 -1.95 -1.07 -3.33
N GLU A 395 -3.14 -0.49 -3.51
CA GLU A 395 -3.59 0.09 -4.80
C GLU A 395 -3.38 -0.90 -5.96
N HIS A 396 -3.58 -2.19 -5.67
CA HIS A 396 -3.13 -3.30 -6.51
C HIS A 396 -4.00 -3.50 -7.76
N ALA A 397 -5.33 -3.34 -7.63
CA ALA A 397 -6.27 -3.64 -8.70
C ALA A 397 -6.76 -2.38 -9.41
N GLU A 398 -6.84 -2.42 -10.75
CA GLU A 398 -7.47 -1.37 -11.54
C GLU A 398 -8.95 -1.20 -11.18
N PHE A 399 -9.62 -2.33 -10.93
CA PHE A 399 -11.04 -2.35 -10.59
C PHE A 399 -11.35 -3.50 -9.63
N ILE A 400 -12.17 -3.23 -8.62
CA ILE A 400 -12.64 -4.19 -7.62
C ILE A 400 -14.16 -4.22 -7.65
N HIS A 401 -14.73 -5.42 -7.79
CA HIS A 401 -16.17 -5.64 -7.70
C HIS A 401 -16.49 -6.60 -6.56
N LEU A 402 -17.25 -6.13 -5.58
CA LEU A 402 -17.83 -6.97 -4.53
C LEU A 402 -19.26 -7.35 -4.87
N TYR A 403 -19.51 -8.63 -5.00
CA TYR A 403 -20.83 -9.23 -5.17
C TYR A 403 -21.18 -10.06 -3.94
N TRP A 404 -22.13 -9.58 -3.13
CA TRP A 404 -22.48 -10.23 -1.86
C TRP A 404 -23.86 -10.87 -1.92
N ILE A 405 -23.92 -12.19 -1.87
CA ILE A 405 -25.15 -13.00 -1.84
C ILE A 405 -25.41 -13.35 -0.37
N HIS A 406 -26.56 -12.98 0.14
CA HIS A 406 -26.84 -13.06 1.58
C HIS A 406 -28.28 -13.50 1.88
N ALA A 407 -28.50 -14.11 3.03
CA ALA A 407 -29.82 -14.33 3.59
C ALA A 407 -30.30 -13.07 4.34
N GLY A 408 -31.62 -12.79 4.31
CA GLY A 408 -32.23 -11.63 4.98
C GLY A 408 -32.18 -10.34 4.16
N GLU A 409 -32.80 -9.28 4.65
CA GLU A 409 -33.06 -8.06 3.90
C GLU A 409 -31.79 -7.31 3.46
N GLN A 410 -30.76 -7.28 4.31
CA GLN A 410 -29.50 -6.58 4.02
C GLN A 410 -28.29 -7.32 4.60
N PRO A 411 -27.12 -7.25 3.91
CA PRO A 411 -25.87 -7.73 4.46
C PRO A 411 -25.49 -7.00 5.75
N TYR A 412 -24.95 -7.73 6.73
CA TYR A 412 -24.66 -7.20 8.07
C TYR A 412 -23.62 -6.05 8.12
N MET A 413 -22.88 -5.79 7.04
CA MET A 413 -21.96 -4.65 6.87
C MET A 413 -22.28 -3.80 5.62
N HIS A 414 -23.53 -3.78 5.21
CA HIS A 414 -23.99 -3.03 4.03
C HIS A 414 -23.47 -1.57 3.98
N ASN A 415 -23.62 -0.84 5.09
CA ASN A 415 -23.21 0.57 5.16
C ASN A 415 -21.69 0.75 4.96
N GLN A 416 -20.86 -0.22 5.38
CA GLN A 416 -19.43 -0.16 5.16
C GLN A 416 -19.09 -0.37 3.68
N CYS A 417 -19.74 -1.33 3.04
CA CYS A 417 -19.53 -1.59 1.60
C CYS A 417 -19.96 -0.41 0.74
N ARG A 418 -21.07 0.24 1.08
CA ARG A 418 -21.50 1.48 0.43
C ARG A 418 -20.52 2.63 0.63
N ALA A 419 -19.98 2.76 1.85
CA ALA A 419 -18.97 3.79 2.12
C ALA A 419 -17.68 3.58 1.31
N TRP A 420 -17.30 2.32 1.03
CA TRP A 420 -16.20 2.03 0.12
C TRP A 420 -16.54 2.42 -1.33
N GLU A 421 -17.74 2.09 -1.80
CA GLU A 421 -18.20 2.47 -3.13
C GLU A 421 -18.26 3.99 -3.31
N ASP A 422 -18.71 4.72 -2.30
CA ASP A 422 -18.76 6.18 -2.31
C ASP A 422 -17.37 6.84 -2.26
N ALA A 423 -16.36 6.16 -1.70
CA ALA A 423 -15.02 6.71 -1.46
C ALA A 423 -13.97 6.29 -2.49
N LEU A 424 -14.19 5.20 -3.23
CA LEU A 424 -13.23 4.58 -4.13
C LEU A 424 -13.77 4.55 -5.54
N ASP A 425 -13.15 5.28 -6.45
CA ASP A 425 -13.57 5.39 -7.86
C ASP A 425 -13.49 4.06 -8.62
N ASN A 426 -12.65 3.12 -8.13
CA ASN A 426 -12.42 1.81 -8.75
C ASN A 426 -13.12 0.66 -8.02
N PHE A 427 -14.08 0.95 -7.14
CA PHE A 427 -14.80 -0.06 -6.36
C PHE A 427 -16.29 -0.04 -6.70
N THR A 428 -16.87 -1.22 -6.94
CA THR A 428 -18.32 -1.40 -7.14
C THR A 428 -18.84 -2.43 -6.17
N TYR A 429 -19.99 -2.15 -5.58
CA TYR A 429 -20.65 -3.02 -4.63
C TYR A 429 -22.06 -3.38 -5.10
N GLN A 430 -22.33 -4.67 -5.17
CA GLN A 430 -23.67 -5.21 -5.43
C GLN A 430 -24.00 -6.29 -4.41
N HIS A 431 -25.28 -6.39 -4.03
CA HIS A 431 -25.73 -7.48 -3.19
C HIS A 431 -27.03 -8.08 -3.69
N GLN A 432 -27.23 -9.34 -3.36
CA GLN A 432 -28.39 -10.12 -3.77
C GLN A 432 -28.88 -10.98 -2.61
N GLU A 433 -30.17 -10.85 -2.30
CA GLU A 433 -30.81 -11.71 -1.30
C GLU A 433 -31.11 -13.11 -1.86
N TYR A 434 -30.97 -14.15 -1.03
CA TYR A 434 -31.49 -15.47 -1.29
C TYR A 434 -32.37 -15.97 -0.15
N ASP A 435 -33.33 -16.85 -0.47
CA ASP A 435 -34.20 -17.46 0.52
C ASP A 435 -33.62 -18.79 1.02
N LEU A 436 -33.48 -18.94 2.33
CA LEU A 436 -33.00 -20.17 2.97
C LEU A 436 -33.93 -21.37 2.75
N SER A 437 -35.20 -21.12 2.46
CA SER A 437 -36.19 -22.16 2.15
C SER A 437 -36.14 -22.65 0.71
N ASP A 438 -35.37 -21.98 -0.17
CA ASP A 438 -35.23 -22.37 -1.57
C ASP A 438 -34.31 -23.59 -1.71
N ASN A 439 -34.78 -24.60 -2.42
CA ASN A 439 -34.00 -25.80 -2.73
C ASN A 439 -32.79 -25.52 -3.65
N GLU A 440 -32.88 -24.42 -4.45
CA GLU A 440 -31.81 -23.96 -5.34
C GLU A 440 -31.51 -22.47 -5.10
N PRO A 441 -30.95 -22.10 -3.94
CA PRO A 441 -30.81 -20.70 -3.54
C PRO A 441 -29.90 -19.86 -4.46
N LEU A 442 -29.14 -20.51 -5.36
CA LEU A 442 -28.24 -19.82 -6.29
C LEU A 442 -28.81 -19.64 -7.70
N ASN A 443 -30.01 -20.18 -8.00
CA ASN A 443 -30.61 -20.00 -9.33
C ASN A 443 -30.92 -18.53 -9.59
N GLY A 444 -30.42 -18.02 -10.72
CA GLY A 444 -30.60 -16.62 -11.12
C GLY A 444 -29.85 -15.59 -10.28
N LYS A 445 -29.14 -15.99 -9.20
CA LYS A 445 -28.43 -15.04 -8.34
C LYS A 445 -27.17 -14.47 -8.98
N PHE A 446 -26.62 -15.13 -9.98
CA PHE A 446 -25.51 -14.64 -10.79
C PHE A 446 -25.93 -13.79 -12.00
N ASP A 447 -27.23 -13.72 -12.33
CA ASP A 447 -27.71 -13.04 -13.53
C ASP A 447 -27.28 -11.56 -13.60
N VAL A 448 -27.23 -10.88 -12.46
CA VAL A 448 -26.81 -9.48 -12.40
C VAL A 448 -25.32 -9.37 -12.70
N LEU A 449 -24.50 -10.20 -12.07
CA LEU A 449 -23.05 -10.25 -12.30
C LEU A 449 -22.75 -10.61 -13.76
N LEU A 450 -23.41 -11.64 -14.31
CA LEU A 450 -23.20 -12.11 -15.67
C LEU A 450 -23.71 -11.15 -16.75
N LYS A 451 -24.72 -10.34 -16.45
CA LYS A 451 -25.12 -9.22 -17.33
C LYS A 451 -24.08 -8.13 -17.41
N GLN A 452 -23.37 -7.87 -16.31
CA GLN A 452 -22.32 -6.87 -16.27
C GLN A 452 -21.03 -7.38 -16.92
N TYR A 453 -20.73 -8.66 -16.75
CA TYR A 453 -19.53 -9.30 -17.30
C TYR A 453 -19.93 -10.45 -18.25
N SER A 454 -19.99 -10.17 -19.54
CA SER A 454 -20.26 -11.18 -20.58
C SER A 454 -19.08 -12.13 -20.80
N ASP A 455 -17.89 -11.74 -20.36
CA ASP A 455 -16.65 -12.52 -20.41
C ASP A 455 -15.84 -12.29 -19.13
N LEU A 456 -15.52 -13.37 -18.45
CA LEU A 456 -14.75 -13.38 -17.20
C LEU A 456 -13.28 -13.76 -17.43
N SER A 457 -12.84 -13.92 -18.68
CA SER A 457 -11.42 -14.12 -18.98
C SER A 457 -10.58 -12.93 -18.52
N GLY A 458 -9.41 -13.17 -17.94
CA GLY A 458 -8.55 -12.10 -17.41
C GLY A 458 -9.12 -11.39 -16.18
N LYS A 459 -9.95 -12.05 -15.37
CA LYS A 459 -10.40 -11.60 -14.06
C LYS A 459 -9.88 -12.52 -12.97
N ASP A 460 -9.46 -11.95 -11.86
CA ASP A 460 -9.16 -12.71 -10.65
C ASP A 460 -10.42 -12.80 -9.80
N ILE A 461 -10.86 -14.01 -9.53
CA ILE A 461 -12.15 -14.24 -8.88
C ILE A 461 -11.96 -14.97 -7.57
N TYR A 462 -12.45 -14.37 -6.48
CA TYR A 462 -12.36 -14.90 -5.14
C TYR A 462 -13.76 -15.21 -4.63
N VAL A 463 -14.03 -16.48 -4.31
CA VAL A 463 -15.34 -16.92 -3.84
C VAL A 463 -15.22 -17.51 -2.44
N CYS A 464 -16.03 -17.01 -1.51
CA CYS A 464 -16.09 -17.54 -0.15
C CYS A 464 -17.52 -17.78 0.31
N GLY A 465 -17.77 -18.98 0.86
CA GLY A 465 -19.07 -19.40 1.38
C GLY A 465 -19.07 -20.87 1.79
N THR A 466 -20.24 -21.49 1.90
CA THR A 466 -20.30 -22.93 2.15
C THR A 466 -19.69 -23.71 0.98
N GLU A 467 -19.18 -24.92 1.26
CA GLU A 467 -18.54 -25.76 0.24
C GLU A 467 -19.44 -25.96 -1.00
N LYS A 468 -20.74 -26.18 -0.77
CA LYS A 468 -21.74 -26.33 -1.83
C LYS A 468 -21.88 -25.06 -2.68
N MET A 469 -21.93 -23.88 -2.04
CA MET A 469 -22.05 -22.58 -2.72
C MET A 469 -20.79 -22.27 -3.53
N ALA A 470 -19.62 -22.45 -2.94
CA ALA A 470 -18.35 -22.20 -3.61
C ALA A 470 -18.16 -23.07 -4.85
N LYS A 471 -18.45 -24.38 -4.78
CA LYS A 471 -18.36 -25.31 -5.92
C LYS A 471 -19.35 -24.98 -7.03
N LYS A 472 -20.61 -24.65 -6.67
CA LYS A 472 -21.63 -24.27 -7.67
C LYS A 472 -21.26 -22.96 -8.35
N SER A 473 -20.71 -21.98 -7.61
CA SER A 473 -20.21 -20.73 -8.18
C SER A 473 -19.09 -20.98 -9.16
N GLN A 474 -18.12 -21.83 -8.81
CA GLN A 474 -17.03 -22.17 -9.73
C GLN A 474 -17.54 -22.70 -11.06
N GLN A 475 -18.53 -23.58 -11.05
CA GLN A 475 -19.10 -24.12 -12.29
C GLN A 475 -19.72 -23.01 -13.14
N VAL A 476 -20.51 -22.12 -12.55
CA VAL A 476 -21.14 -20.99 -13.26
C VAL A 476 -20.09 -20.04 -13.85
N LEU A 477 -19.01 -19.79 -13.13
CA LEU A 477 -17.92 -18.91 -13.58
C LEU A 477 -17.13 -19.52 -14.74
N LEU A 478 -16.85 -20.83 -14.68
CA LEU A 478 -16.17 -21.55 -15.77
C LEU A 478 -17.02 -21.57 -17.05
N ASP A 479 -18.34 -21.71 -16.94
CA ASP A 479 -19.27 -21.63 -18.06
C ASP A 479 -19.28 -20.26 -18.75
N GLN A 480 -18.70 -19.22 -18.10
CA GLN A 480 -18.53 -17.85 -18.59
C GLN A 480 -17.07 -17.50 -18.92
N ASN A 481 -16.29 -18.49 -19.33
CA ASN A 481 -14.89 -18.37 -19.75
C ASN A 481 -13.91 -17.87 -18.65
N ALA A 482 -14.27 -17.95 -17.36
CA ALA A 482 -13.30 -17.67 -16.31
C ALA A 482 -12.16 -18.70 -16.34
N ASN A 483 -10.92 -18.24 -16.13
CA ASN A 483 -9.79 -19.16 -16.05
C ASN A 483 -9.78 -19.84 -14.68
N SER A 484 -9.70 -21.20 -14.66
CA SER A 484 -9.67 -21.98 -13.42
C SER A 484 -8.55 -21.56 -12.46
N ASP A 485 -7.39 -21.15 -13.01
CA ASP A 485 -6.22 -20.76 -12.22
C ASP A 485 -6.41 -19.39 -11.54
N CYS A 486 -7.31 -18.56 -12.11
CA CYS A 486 -7.68 -17.26 -11.56
C CYS A 486 -8.88 -17.32 -10.61
N ILE A 487 -9.49 -18.51 -10.38
CA ILE A 487 -10.57 -18.70 -9.42
C ILE A 487 -10.02 -19.28 -8.13
N LYS A 488 -10.10 -18.51 -7.04
CA LYS A 488 -9.76 -18.96 -5.69
C LYS A 488 -11.02 -19.18 -4.87
N LEU A 489 -11.10 -20.33 -4.21
CA LEU A 489 -12.27 -20.74 -3.42
C LEU A 489 -11.89 -20.93 -1.96
N GLN A 490 -12.76 -20.48 -1.06
CA GLN A 490 -12.69 -20.81 0.35
C GLN A 490 -14.05 -21.30 0.84
N ALA A 491 -14.06 -22.47 1.47
CA ALA A 491 -15.21 -23.01 2.16
C ALA A 491 -15.14 -22.65 3.67
N LEU A 492 -16.29 -22.27 4.25
CA LEU A 492 -16.48 -22.01 5.69
C LEU A 492 -17.33 -23.11 6.33
#